data_b044c8b2211f9a0cf36a2e7431a13a5b
#
_entry.id   b044c8b2211f9a0cf36a2e7431a13a5b
#
_cell.length_a   1.000
_cell.length_b   1.000
_cell.length_c   1.000
_cell.angle_alpha   90.00
_cell.angle_beta   90.00
_cell.angle_gamma   90.00
#
_symmetry.space_group_name_H-M   'P 1'
#
loop_
_entity.id
_entity.type
_entity.pdbx_description
1 polymer ?
#
loop_
_entity_poly.entity_id
_entity_poly.type
_entity_poly.pdbx_seq_one_letter_code
_entity_poly.pdbx_strand_id
1 'polypeptide(L)'
;MSKNKKYYWLKLKEDFFERDEIKIIESQKNGKDYINFYFKLLLKSLKSNGTLRFKDAIPYNLEMLSTITNCNVDTVHTAINTFISLGLMEKWEDGTFFMLEVQNMVG
;
A
#
# COMPACT_ATOMS: atom_id res chain seq x y z
N MET A 1 24.96 0.88 22.01
CA MET A 1 24.28 0.60 21.95
C MET A 1 23.54 0.06 21.24
N SER A 2 23.30 -0.52 21.08
CA SER A 2 22.62 -0.80 20.34
C SER A 2 21.62 -0.78 20.28
N LYS A 3 21.23 -0.59 20.02
CA LYS A 3 20.14 -0.48 19.92
C LYS A 3 19.46 -1.54 19.38
N ASN A 4 18.40 -1.94 19.78
CA ASN A 4 17.58 -2.98 19.26
C ASN A 4 16.89 -2.51 18.01
N LYS A 5 17.46 -2.81 16.90
CA LYS A 5 16.84 -2.56 15.65
C LYS A 5 15.72 -3.54 15.46
N LYS A 6 14.51 -3.06 15.24
CA LYS A 6 13.39 -3.91 14.85
C LYS A 6 13.27 -3.93 13.36
N TYR A 7 13.00 -5.13 12.83
CA TYR A 7 12.72 -5.30 11.41
C TYR A 7 11.28 -5.71 11.23
N TYR A 8 10.65 -5.18 10.19
CA TYR A 8 9.26 -5.48 9.87
C TYR A 8 9.22 -6.19 8.54
N TRP A 9 8.48 -7.28 8.48
CA TRP A 9 8.43 -8.12 7.29
C TRP A 9 7.04 -8.16 6.71
N LEU A 10 6.99 -8.19 5.39
CA LEU A 10 5.77 -8.44 4.66
C LEU A 10 5.81 -9.91 4.24
N LYS A 11 4.85 -10.70 4.72
CA LYS A 11 4.74 -12.11 4.36
C LYS A 11 3.74 -12.27 3.24
N LEU A 12 4.16 -12.91 2.15
CA LEU A 12 3.27 -13.19 1.03
C LEU A 12 2.99 -14.67 0.97
N LYS A 13 1.73 -15.01 0.75
CA LYS A 13 1.37 -16.39 0.47
C LYS A 13 1.83 -16.74 -0.94
N GLU A 14 2.16 -18.02 -1.14
CA GLU A 14 2.65 -18.49 -2.43
C GLU A 14 1.65 -18.25 -3.57
N ASP A 15 0.37 -18.16 -3.24
CA ASP A 15 -0.69 -17.97 -4.23
C ASP A 15 -1.10 -16.51 -4.39
N PHE A 16 -0.28 -15.56 -3.93
CA PHE A 16 -0.62 -14.14 -4.01
C PHE A 16 -1.08 -13.73 -5.40
N PHE A 17 -0.36 -14.16 -6.44
CA PHE A 17 -0.69 -13.77 -7.81
C PHE A 17 -1.83 -14.59 -8.42
N GLU A 18 -2.36 -15.55 -7.69
CA GLU A 18 -3.55 -16.29 -8.13
C GLU A 18 -4.85 -15.64 -7.66
N ARG A 19 -4.77 -14.63 -6.80
CA ARG A 19 -5.95 -13.96 -6.29
C ARG A 19 -6.60 -13.12 -7.38
N ASP A 20 -7.94 -13.13 -7.41
CA ASP A 20 -8.70 -12.41 -8.44
C ASP A 20 -8.38 -10.92 -8.45
N GLU A 21 -8.31 -10.30 -7.27
CA GLU A 21 -8.01 -8.86 -7.16
C GLU A 21 -6.67 -8.53 -7.81
N ILE A 22 -5.68 -9.36 -7.55
CA ILE A 22 -4.33 -9.14 -8.08
C ILE A 22 -4.31 -9.34 -9.59
N LYS A 23 -5.00 -10.38 -10.08
CA LYS A 23 -5.08 -10.62 -11.51
C LYS A 23 -5.78 -9.46 -12.23
N ILE A 24 -6.83 -8.91 -11.62
CA ILE A 24 -7.53 -7.77 -12.18
C ILE A 24 -6.58 -6.57 -12.29
N ILE A 25 -5.78 -6.31 -11.24
CA ILE A 25 -4.80 -5.23 -11.27
C ILE A 25 -3.78 -5.46 -12.38
N GLU A 26 -3.24 -6.67 -12.45
CA GLU A 26 -2.22 -7.00 -13.45
C GLU A 26 -2.74 -6.86 -14.88
N SER A 27 -4.03 -7.07 -15.09
CA SER A 27 -4.63 -7.02 -16.44
C SER A 27 -4.76 -5.60 -16.97
N GLN A 28 -4.60 -4.59 -16.12
CA GLN A 28 -4.74 -3.21 -16.56
C GLN A 28 -3.50 -2.75 -17.30
N LYS A 29 -3.66 -1.67 -18.07
CA LYS A 29 -2.59 -1.17 -18.94
C LYS A 29 -1.28 -0.95 -18.19
N ASN A 30 -1.36 -0.37 -16.98
CA ASN A 30 -0.18 -0.11 -16.16
C ASN A 30 -0.14 -1.04 -14.95
N GLY A 31 -0.62 -2.28 -15.13
CA GLY A 31 -0.79 -3.22 -14.04
C GLY A 31 0.47 -3.49 -13.23
N LYS A 32 1.61 -3.62 -13.93
CA LYS A 32 2.88 -3.89 -13.22
C LYS A 32 3.29 -2.71 -12.34
N ASP A 33 3.06 -1.50 -12.80
CA ASP A 33 3.34 -0.31 -12.01
C ASP A 33 2.42 -0.25 -10.80
N TYR A 34 1.15 -0.63 -10.96
CA TYR A 34 0.20 -0.66 -9.86
C TYR A 34 0.59 -1.69 -8.82
N ILE A 35 1.03 -2.88 -9.23
CA ILE A 35 1.49 -3.92 -8.30
C ILE A 35 2.72 -3.43 -7.53
N ASN A 36 3.68 -2.84 -8.23
CA ASN A 36 4.87 -2.28 -7.60
C ASN A 36 4.47 -1.22 -6.55
N PHE A 37 3.56 -0.33 -6.93
CA PHE A 37 3.07 0.71 -6.04
C PHE A 37 2.34 0.10 -4.83
N TYR A 38 1.54 -0.95 -5.05
CA TYR A 38 0.83 -1.63 -3.98
C TYR A 38 1.82 -2.17 -2.94
N PHE A 39 2.88 -2.82 -3.37
CA PHE A 39 3.90 -3.32 -2.44
C PHE A 39 4.56 -2.18 -1.68
N LYS A 40 4.85 -1.07 -2.35
CA LYS A 40 5.44 0.09 -1.67
C LYS A 40 4.53 0.61 -0.56
N LEU A 41 3.22 0.65 -0.82
CA LEU A 41 2.26 1.09 0.19
C LEU A 41 2.18 0.10 1.35
N LEU A 42 2.15 -1.20 1.06
CA LEU A 42 2.13 -2.22 2.10
C LEU A 42 3.35 -2.08 3.01
N LEU A 43 4.53 -1.96 2.41
CA LEU A 43 5.76 -1.83 3.18
C LEU A 43 5.78 -0.55 3.99
N LYS A 44 5.29 0.55 3.42
CA LYS A 44 5.25 1.84 4.10
C LYS A 44 4.34 1.81 5.32
N SER A 45 3.28 1.01 5.27
CA SER A 45 2.27 0.97 6.32
C SER A 45 2.54 -0.06 7.40
N LEU A 46 3.59 -0.89 7.28
CA LEU A 46 3.84 -1.99 8.20
C LEU A 46 3.95 -1.54 9.65
N LYS A 47 4.70 -0.48 9.90
CA LYS A 47 4.94 -0.01 11.27
C LYS A 47 3.70 0.60 11.91
N SER A 48 2.73 0.98 11.08
CA SER A 48 1.51 1.65 11.52
C SER A 48 0.28 0.77 11.38
N ASN A 49 0.47 -0.53 11.26
CA ASN A 49 -0.62 -1.50 11.15
C ASN A 49 -1.58 -1.21 10.01
N GLY A 50 -1.05 -0.70 8.91
CA GLY A 50 -1.84 -0.46 7.71
C GLY A 50 -2.17 0.99 7.42
N THR A 51 -1.97 1.90 8.37
CA THR A 51 -2.25 3.33 8.11
C THR A 51 -1.09 3.96 7.36
N LEU A 52 -1.43 4.89 6.47
CA LEU A 52 -0.44 5.65 5.70
C LEU A 52 -0.42 7.08 6.24
N ARG A 53 0.43 7.30 7.24
CA ARG A 53 0.56 8.60 7.90
C ARG A 53 2.03 8.95 8.07
N PHE A 54 2.34 10.23 7.89
CA PHE A 54 3.69 10.74 8.09
C PHE A 54 3.92 10.92 9.59
N LYS A 55 4.85 10.15 10.15
CA LYS A 55 5.19 10.19 11.58
C LYS A 55 3.96 10.05 12.49
N ASP A 56 2.98 9.30 12.03
CA ASP A 56 1.70 9.08 12.73
C ASP A 56 0.92 10.38 12.99
N ALA A 57 1.31 11.48 12.37
CA ALA A 57 0.70 12.78 12.64
C ALA A 57 -0.21 13.25 11.50
N ILE A 58 0.26 13.10 10.27
CA ILE A 58 -0.42 13.69 9.11
C ILE A 58 -0.73 12.60 8.11
N PRO A 59 -2.01 12.45 7.69
CA PRO A 59 -2.31 11.48 6.62
C PRO A 59 -1.56 11.84 5.34
N TYR A 60 -0.98 10.84 4.69
CA TYR A 60 -0.40 11.07 3.38
C TYR A 60 -1.51 11.37 2.37
N ASN A 61 -1.35 12.45 1.61
CA ASN A 61 -2.23 12.72 0.47
C ASN A 61 -1.61 12.11 -0.79
N LEU A 62 -2.31 12.25 -1.91
CA LEU A 62 -1.88 11.63 -3.17
C LEU A 62 -0.51 12.14 -3.63
N GLU A 63 -0.27 13.45 -3.48
CA GLU A 63 1.00 14.03 -3.89
C GLU A 63 2.15 13.54 -3.03
N MET A 64 1.92 13.44 -1.73
CA MET A 64 2.94 12.91 -0.82
C MET A 64 3.26 11.47 -1.16
N LEU A 65 2.23 10.66 -1.42
CA LEU A 65 2.43 9.27 -1.82
C LEU A 65 3.19 9.17 -3.13
N SER A 66 2.89 10.04 -4.09
CA SER A 66 3.63 10.10 -5.34
C SER A 66 5.12 10.34 -5.08
N THR A 67 5.42 11.28 -4.22
CA THR A 67 6.80 11.65 -3.91
C THR A 67 7.55 10.51 -3.21
N ILE A 68 6.97 9.96 -2.15
CA ILE A 68 7.68 8.96 -1.34
C ILE A 68 7.79 7.59 -2.02
N THR A 69 6.90 7.29 -2.97
CA THR A 69 6.96 6.04 -3.72
C THR A 69 7.66 6.20 -5.06
N ASN A 70 7.98 7.43 -5.43
CA ASN A 70 8.59 7.75 -6.72
C ASN A 70 7.72 7.26 -7.89
N CYS A 71 6.43 7.50 -7.79
CA CYS A 71 5.47 7.13 -8.82
C CYS A 71 4.77 8.39 -9.30
N ASN A 72 4.39 8.41 -10.58
CA ASN A 72 3.67 9.52 -11.17
C ASN A 72 2.33 9.72 -10.44
N VAL A 73 1.94 10.99 -10.20
CA VAL A 73 0.74 11.28 -9.43
C VAL A 73 -0.53 10.75 -10.09
N ASP A 74 -0.59 10.74 -11.41
CA ASP A 74 -1.76 10.18 -12.11
C ASP A 74 -1.85 8.67 -11.91
N THR A 75 -0.70 7.99 -11.93
CA THR A 75 -0.64 6.57 -11.63
C THR A 75 -1.10 6.30 -10.20
N VAL A 76 -0.63 7.11 -9.25
CA VAL A 76 -1.03 6.98 -7.84
C VAL A 76 -2.53 7.12 -7.70
N HIS A 77 -3.11 8.15 -8.31
CA HIS A 77 -4.54 8.42 -8.23
C HIS A 77 -5.36 7.25 -8.77
N THR A 78 -5.01 6.78 -9.96
CA THR A 78 -5.73 5.66 -10.59
C THR A 78 -5.54 4.37 -9.80
N ALA A 79 -4.32 4.09 -9.35
CA ALA A 79 -4.04 2.88 -8.59
C ALA A 79 -4.81 2.85 -7.28
N ILE A 80 -4.83 3.96 -6.54
CA ILE A 80 -5.54 4.01 -5.26
C ILE A 80 -7.03 3.81 -5.47
N ASN A 81 -7.62 4.45 -6.49
CA ASN A 81 -9.03 4.23 -6.78
C ASN A 81 -9.32 2.76 -7.10
N THR A 82 -8.43 2.12 -7.85
CA THR A 82 -8.55 0.70 -8.16
C THR A 82 -8.47 -0.15 -6.88
N PHE A 83 -7.50 0.12 -6.02
CA PHE A 83 -7.32 -0.64 -4.79
C PHE A 83 -8.54 -0.49 -3.87
N ILE A 84 -9.09 0.70 -3.78
CA ILE A 84 -10.30 0.92 -2.96
C ILE A 84 -11.47 0.14 -3.55
N SER A 85 -11.65 0.19 -4.88
CA SER A 85 -12.73 -0.54 -5.56
C SER A 85 -12.64 -2.04 -5.32
N LEU A 86 -11.43 -2.57 -5.24
CA LEU A 86 -11.20 -4.01 -5.07
C LEU A 86 -11.17 -4.44 -3.61
N GLY A 87 -11.37 -3.53 -2.67
CA GLY A 87 -11.38 -3.87 -1.26
C GLY A 87 -10.02 -4.09 -0.64
N LEU A 88 -8.96 -3.60 -1.28
CA LEU A 88 -7.59 -3.75 -0.78
C LEU A 88 -7.18 -2.59 0.11
N MET A 89 -7.90 -1.50 0.04
CA MET A 89 -7.56 -0.28 0.75
C MET A 89 -8.84 0.52 0.99
N GLU A 90 -8.81 1.36 2.02
CA GLU A 90 -9.94 2.27 2.26
C GLU A 90 -9.41 3.64 2.67
N LYS A 91 -10.26 4.64 2.56
CA LYS A 91 -9.95 6.01 2.95
C LYS A 91 -10.86 6.38 4.10
N TRP A 92 -10.27 6.79 5.21
CA TRP A 92 -11.02 7.19 6.39
C TRP A 92 -11.50 8.64 6.28
N GLU A 93 -12.38 9.03 7.18
CA GLU A 93 -12.97 10.36 7.15
C GLU A 93 -11.93 11.49 7.30
N ASP A 94 -10.88 11.23 8.07
CA ASP A 94 -9.81 12.21 8.25
C ASP A 94 -8.83 12.25 7.08
N GLY A 95 -9.06 11.47 6.04
CA GLY A 95 -8.19 11.41 4.88
C GLY A 95 -7.12 10.33 4.94
N THR A 96 -7.05 9.57 6.04
CA THR A 96 -6.06 8.50 6.18
C THR A 96 -6.39 7.35 5.23
N PHE A 97 -5.41 6.93 4.45
CA PHE A 97 -5.53 5.70 3.67
C PHE A 97 -5.09 4.53 4.55
N PHE A 98 -5.82 3.44 4.44
CA PHE A 98 -5.60 2.25 5.26
C PHE A 98 -5.48 1.02 4.36
N MET A 99 -4.39 0.26 4.55
CA MET A 99 -4.13 -0.98 3.79
C MET A 99 -4.79 -2.13 4.53
N LEU A 100 -5.93 -2.61 4.00
CA LEU A 100 -6.77 -3.58 4.69
C LEU A 100 -6.09 -4.90 4.96
N GLU A 101 -5.14 -5.30 4.12
CA GLU A 101 -4.57 -6.64 4.21
C GLU A 101 -3.26 -6.72 4.96
N VAL A 102 -2.73 -5.58 5.40
CA VAL A 102 -1.40 -5.59 6.00
C VAL A 102 -1.36 -6.46 7.26
N GLN A 103 -2.45 -6.51 8.02
CA GLN A 103 -2.50 -7.30 9.25
C GLN A 103 -2.39 -8.80 8.98
N ASN A 104 -2.78 -9.23 7.79
CA ASN A 104 -2.67 -10.64 7.39
C ASN A 104 -1.29 -10.97 6.83
N MET A 105 -0.47 -9.96 6.62
CA MET A 105 0.83 -10.11 5.97
C MET A 105 2.01 -9.84 6.90
N VAL A 106 1.76 -9.43 8.13
CA VAL A 106 2.85 -9.19 9.09
C VAL A 106 3.23 -10.49 9.77
N GLY A 107 4.51 -10.56 10.11
CA GLY A 107 5.07 -11.74 10.73
C GLY A 107 4.90 -11.87 12.22
#